data_adc051936ee3c73bf68cb8393b70242e
#
_entry.id   adc051936ee3c73bf68cb8393b70242e
#
_cell.length_a   1.000
_cell.length_b   1.000
_cell.length_c   1.000
_cell.angle_alpha   90.00
_cell.angle_beta   90.00
_cell.angle_gamma   90.00
#
_symmetry.space_group_name_H-M   'P 1'
#
loop_
_entity.id
_entity.type
_entity.pdbx_description
1 polymer ?
#
loop_
_entity_poly.entity_id
_entity_poly.type
_entity_poly.pdbx_seq_one_letter_code
_entity_poly.pdbx_strand_id
1 'polypeptide(L)'
;MKLVRYGDAGREKPGMLDGQGVLRDLSRVVDDIGGDALTKEGMERLRALDTEALPEVTGTPRLGAPVGCVGKIICVGMNYADHAAEAGQPVPEQPVVFMKATSAIVGAFDDVVI
;
A
#
# COMPACT_ATOMS: atom_id res chain seq x y z
N MET A 1 12.50 1.00 -5.56
CA MET A 1 11.52 -0.10 -5.64
C MET A 1 10.15 0.46 -5.27
N LYS A 2 9.15 0.29 -6.11
CA LYS A 2 7.76 0.69 -5.86
C LYS A 2 6.88 -0.55 -5.98
N LEU A 3 6.34 -1.03 -4.87
CA LEU A 3 5.43 -2.18 -4.84
C LEU A 3 4.00 -1.70 -5.05
N VAL A 4 3.22 -2.49 -5.77
CA VAL A 4 1.81 -2.21 -6.08
C VAL A 4 1.01 -3.50 -5.99
N ARG A 5 -0.31 -3.39 -5.84
CA ARG A 5 -1.26 -4.48 -6.07
C ARG A 5 -2.18 -4.04 -7.20
N TYR A 6 -2.38 -4.90 -8.18
CA TYR A 6 -3.10 -4.55 -9.40
C TYR A 6 -4.13 -5.63 -9.77
N GLY A 7 -5.15 -5.23 -10.51
CA GLY A 7 -6.24 -6.09 -10.96
C GLY A 7 -7.56 -5.79 -10.27
N ASP A 8 -8.52 -6.70 -10.43
CA ASP A 8 -9.88 -6.53 -9.93
C ASP A 8 -9.91 -6.43 -8.40
N ALA A 9 -10.86 -5.64 -7.87
CA ALA A 9 -11.07 -5.49 -6.45
C ALA A 9 -11.31 -6.84 -5.77
N GLY A 10 -10.53 -7.14 -4.72
CA GLY A 10 -10.57 -8.40 -3.99
C GLY A 10 -9.87 -9.57 -4.68
N ARG A 11 -9.24 -9.33 -5.84
CA ARG A 11 -8.44 -10.31 -6.60
C ARG A 11 -7.12 -9.73 -7.09
N GLU A 12 -6.65 -8.70 -6.38
CA GLU A 12 -5.42 -8.04 -6.74
C GLU A 12 -4.23 -9.01 -6.69
N LYS A 13 -3.30 -8.80 -7.61
CA LYS A 13 -2.03 -9.50 -7.69
C LYS A 13 -0.89 -8.60 -7.24
N PRO A 14 0.19 -9.18 -6.66
CA PRO A 14 1.38 -8.42 -6.34
C PRO A 14 2.13 -8.00 -7.61
N GLY A 15 2.64 -6.79 -7.61
CA GLY A 15 3.44 -6.25 -8.70
C GLY A 15 4.48 -5.24 -8.21
N MET A 16 5.36 -4.84 -9.09
CA MET A 16 6.30 -3.75 -8.86
C MET A 16 6.51 -2.92 -10.11
N LEU A 17 6.83 -1.64 -9.93
CA LEU A 17 7.30 -0.81 -11.03
C LEU A 17 8.82 -0.92 -11.12
N ASP A 18 9.33 -1.21 -12.31
CA ASP A 18 10.76 -1.22 -12.60
C ASP A 18 11.35 0.20 -12.74
N GLY A 19 12.63 0.29 -13.14
CA GLY A 19 13.32 1.57 -13.30
C GLY A 19 12.75 2.47 -14.37
N GLN A 20 12.05 1.91 -15.35
CA GLN A 20 11.38 2.60 -16.46
C GLN A 20 9.90 2.91 -16.15
N GLY A 21 9.39 2.42 -15.01
CA GLY A 21 7.98 2.59 -14.63
C GLY A 21 7.05 1.52 -15.23
N VAL A 22 7.61 0.46 -15.81
CA VAL A 22 6.83 -0.67 -16.34
C VAL A 22 6.37 -1.54 -15.18
N LEU A 23 5.11 -1.93 -15.20
CA LEU A 23 4.54 -2.83 -14.21
C LEU A 23 4.97 -4.27 -14.47
N ARG A 24 5.59 -4.89 -13.46
CA ARG A 24 6.08 -6.27 -13.47
C ARG A 24 5.27 -7.14 -12.50
N ASP A 25 4.88 -8.33 -12.94
CA ASP A 25 4.13 -9.29 -12.14
C ASP A 25 5.05 -10.01 -11.15
N LEU A 26 4.68 -9.98 -9.86
CA LEU A 26 5.38 -10.68 -8.77
C LEU A 26 4.68 -11.96 -8.32
N SER A 27 3.60 -12.41 -8.96
CA SER A 27 2.77 -13.55 -8.51
C SER A 27 3.53 -14.89 -8.43
N ARG A 28 4.69 -14.97 -9.10
CA ARG A 28 5.59 -16.14 -9.01
C ARG A 28 6.67 -16.00 -7.93
N VAL A 29 6.75 -14.85 -7.29
CA VAL A 29 7.78 -14.53 -6.30
C VAL A 29 7.20 -14.46 -4.90
N VAL A 30 6.03 -13.83 -4.76
CA VAL A 30 5.29 -13.69 -3.50
C VAL A 30 3.79 -13.87 -3.76
N ASP A 31 3.08 -14.38 -2.76
CA ASP A 31 1.63 -14.55 -2.87
C ASP A 31 0.89 -13.22 -2.86
N ASP A 32 1.32 -12.28 -2.02
CA ASP A 32 0.76 -10.92 -1.95
C ASP A 32 1.77 -9.93 -1.34
N ILE A 33 1.48 -8.63 -1.43
CA ILE A 33 2.24 -7.57 -0.74
C ILE A 33 1.69 -7.43 0.68
N GLY A 34 2.20 -8.25 1.58
CA GLY A 34 1.79 -8.32 2.98
C GLY A 34 2.66 -9.32 3.74
N GLY A 35 2.44 -9.48 5.04
CA GLY A 35 3.12 -10.51 5.83
C GLY A 35 4.63 -10.59 5.57
N ASP A 36 5.09 -11.77 5.16
CA ASP A 36 6.51 -12.08 4.94
C ASP A 36 7.17 -11.22 3.85
N ALA A 37 6.42 -10.78 2.84
CA ALA A 37 6.95 -9.91 1.79
C ALA A 37 7.41 -8.55 2.32
N LEU A 38 6.80 -8.06 3.41
CA LEU A 38 7.10 -6.77 4.05
C LEU A 38 8.07 -6.87 5.23
N THR A 39 8.56 -8.07 5.59
CA THR A 39 9.67 -8.21 6.54
C THR A 39 10.95 -7.64 5.94
N LYS A 40 11.97 -7.43 6.80
CA LYS A 40 13.28 -6.97 6.33
C LYS A 40 13.85 -7.91 5.25
N GLU A 41 13.80 -9.21 5.53
CA GLU A 41 14.28 -10.26 4.66
C GLU A 41 13.47 -10.35 3.35
N GLY A 42 12.13 -10.20 3.44
CA GLY A 42 11.25 -10.16 2.29
C GLY A 42 11.56 -8.95 1.39
N MET A 43 11.73 -7.78 1.98
CA MET A 43 12.08 -6.56 1.25
C MET A 43 13.48 -6.63 0.62
N GLU A 44 14.45 -7.28 1.27
CA GLU A 44 15.79 -7.52 0.71
C GLU A 44 15.71 -8.47 -0.50
N ARG A 45 14.94 -9.55 -0.40
CA ARG A 45 14.71 -10.45 -1.55
C ARG A 45 14.07 -9.72 -2.73
N LEU A 46 13.03 -8.91 -2.49
CA LEU A 46 12.38 -8.14 -3.55
C LEU A 46 13.31 -7.10 -4.21
N ARG A 47 14.20 -6.48 -3.44
CA ARG A 47 15.20 -5.54 -3.98
C ARG A 47 16.27 -6.22 -4.83
N ALA A 48 16.56 -7.49 -4.56
CA ALA A 48 17.57 -8.26 -5.28
C ALA A 48 17.07 -8.86 -6.61
N LEU A 49 15.78 -8.71 -6.92
CA LEU A 49 15.22 -9.24 -8.17
C LEU A 49 15.76 -8.51 -9.39
N ASP A 50 16.05 -9.27 -10.44
CA ASP A 50 16.18 -8.74 -11.78
C ASP A 50 14.77 -8.39 -12.31
N THR A 51 14.43 -7.12 -12.27
CA THR A 51 13.08 -6.65 -12.62
C THR A 51 12.78 -6.81 -14.12
N GLU A 52 13.79 -6.81 -14.98
CA GLU A 52 13.61 -6.98 -16.43
C GLU A 52 13.28 -8.43 -16.80
N ALA A 53 13.70 -9.39 -15.97
CA ALA A 53 13.34 -10.81 -16.15
C ALA A 53 11.91 -11.15 -15.69
N LEU A 54 11.22 -10.24 -14.98
CA LEU A 54 9.85 -10.45 -14.53
C LEU A 54 8.84 -10.22 -15.66
N PRO A 55 7.72 -10.98 -15.68
CA PRO A 55 6.68 -10.77 -16.67
C PRO A 55 6.13 -9.35 -16.65
N GLU A 56 6.02 -8.73 -17.81
CA GLU A 56 5.37 -7.44 -17.98
C GLU A 56 3.85 -7.57 -17.87
N VAL A 57 3.23 -6.66 -17.15
CA VAL A 57 1.78 -6.50 -17.10
C VAL A 57 1.36 -5.45 -18.12
N THR A 58 0.70 -5.90 -19.16
CA THR A 58 0.24 -5.02 -20.26
C THR A 58 -1.02 -4.24 -19.91
N GLY A 59 -1.22 -3.11 -20.59
CA GLY A 59 -2.38 -2.24 -20.39
C GLY A 59 -2.27 -1.37 -19.14
N THR A 60 -3.42 -0.90 -18.66
CA THR A 60 -3.55 -0.03 -17.48
C THR A 60 -4.47 -0.67 -16.46
N PRO A 61 -4.03 -1.72 -15.75
CA PRO A 61 -4.89 -2.36 -14.77
C PRO A 61 -5.20 -1.42 -13.59
N ARG A 62 -6.36 -1.63 -12.96
CA ARG A 62 -6.68 -0.96 -11.70
C ARG A 62 -5.58 -1.21 -10.67
N LEU A 63 -5.23 -0.19 -9.89
CA LEU A 63 -4.35 -0.32 -8.72
C LEU A 63 -5.18 -0.36 -7.45
N GLY A 64 -5.06 -1.47 -6.72
CA GLY A 64 -5.64 -1.64 -5.39
C GLY A 64 -4.83 -0.96 -4.30
N ALA A 65 -5.24 -1.12 -3.05
CA ALA A 65 -4.43 -0.74 -1.91
C ALA A 65 -3.08 -1.46 -1.97
N PRO A 66 -1.95 -0.77 -1.71
CA PRO A 66 -0.61 -1.33 -1.94
C PRO A 66 -0.22 -2.46 -0.99
N VAL A 67 -0.96 -2.64 0.09
CA VAL A 67 -0.75 -3.71 1.09
C VAL A 67 -2.00 -4.59 1.17
N GLY A 68 -1.81 -5.89 1.06
CA GLY A 68 -2.86 -6.89 1.24
C GLY A 68 -3.06 -7.30 2.70
N CYS A 69 -4.19 -7.93 2.99
CA CYS A 69 -4.50 -8.54 4.29
C CYS A 69 -4.34 -7.58 5.48
N VAL A 70 -4.75 -6.31 5.31
CA VAL A 70 -4.69 -5.31 6.39
C VAL A 70 -5.63 -5.69 7.53
N GLY A 71 -5.08 -6.01 8.70
CA GLY A 71 -5.85 -6.41 9.87
C GLY A 71 -6.39 -5.21 10.67
N LYS A 72 -5.69 -4.07 10.66
CA LYS A 72 -6.05 -2.87 11.42
C LYS A 72 -5.56 -1.62 10.71
N ILE A 73 -6.32 -0.52 10.87
CA ILE A 73 -5.89 0.83 10.53
C ILE A 73 -5.83 1.62 11.81
N ILE A 74 -4.62 1.91 12.27
CA ILE A 74 -4.38 2.72 13.48
C ILE A 74 -3.95 4.10 13.03
N CYS A 75 -4.64 5.12 13.51
CA CYS A 75 -4.42 6.52 13.16
C CYS A 75 -3.96 7.32 14.37
N VAL A 76 -3.14 8.33 14.14
CA VAL A 76 -2.75 9.33 15.14
C VAL A 76 -3.34 10.67 14.71
N GLY A 77 -4.27 11.19 15.50
CA GLY A 77 -4.90 12.49 15.27
C GLY A 77 -4.03 13.63 15.76
N MET A 78 -4.22 14.81 15.15
CA MET A 78 -3.49 16.05 15.48
C MET A 78 -1.98 15.86 15.69
N ASN A 79 -1.38 15.02 14.85
CA ASN A 79 0.04 14.67 14.92
C ASN A 79 0.96 15.77 14.33
N TYR A 80 0.38 16.86 13.81
CA TYR A 80 1.06 18.03 13.27
C TYR A 80 0.53 19.28 13.97
N ALA A 81 1.45 20.18 14.39
CA ALA A 81 1.10 21.39 15.14
C ALA A 81 0.24 22.35 14.34
N ASP A 82 0.47 22.45 13.02
CA ASP A 82 -0.35 23.26 12.10
C ASP A 82 -1.79 22.73 11.99
N HIS A 83 -1.97 21.41 11.93
CA HIS A 83 -3.28 20.81 11.95
C HIS A 83 -4.04 21.05 13.27
N ALA A 84 -3.36 21.01 14.42
CA ALA A 84 -3.98 21.36 15.69
C ALA A 84 -4.43 22.83 15.70
N ALA A 85 -3.59 23.73 15.17
CA ALA A 85 -3.92 25.16 15.05
C ALA A 85 -5.12 25.41 14.10
N GLU A 86 -5.17 24.74 12.95
CA GLU A 86 -6.32 24.82 12.02
C GLU A 86 -7.62 24.35 12.67
N ALA A 87 -7.54 23.31 13.51
CA ALA A 87 -8.68 22.77 14.25
C ALA A 87 -9.04 23.62 15.49
N GLY A 88 -8.30 24.69 15.80
CA GLY A 88 -8.48 25.52 16.99
C GLY A 88 -8.22 24.77 18.31
N GLN A 89 -7.38 23.74 18.26
CA GLN A 89 -7.08 22.88 19.39
C GLN A 89 -5.61 23.07 19.85
N PRO A 90 -5.33 22.91 21.16
CA PRO A 90 -3.94 22.85 21.61
C PRO A 90 -3.25 21.61 21.05
N VAL A 91 -1.93 21.67 20.88
CA VAL A 91 -1.13 20.48 20.54
C VAL A 91 -1.28 19.44 21.66
N PRO A 92 -1.72 18.22 21.36
CA PRO A 92 -1.90 17.19 22.39
C PRO A 92 -0.59 16.80 23.05
N GLU A 93 -0.59 16.68 24.38
CA GLU A 93 0.59 16.20 25.14
C GLU A 93 0.83 14.70 24.96
N GLN A 94 -0.21 13.96 24.58
CA GLN A 94 -0.15 12.52 24.31
C GLN A 94 -0.79 12.22 22.95
N PRO A 95 -0.33 11.17 22.24
CA PRO A 95 -0.91 10.79 20.96
C PRO A 95 -2.41 10.51 21.04
N VAL A 96 -3.20 11.16 20.21
CA VAL A 96 -4.63 10.86 20.05
C VAL A 96 -4.74 9.67 19.09
N VAL A 97 -4.89 8.47 19.63
CA VAL A 97 -4.94 7.23 18.84
C VAL A 97 -6.39 6.82 18.59
N PHE A 98 -6.70 6.51 17.32
CA PHE A 98 -7.99 5.99 16.94
C PHE A 98 -7.87 4.95 15.83
N MET A 99 -8.95 4.23 15.54
CA MET A 99 -9.00 3.19 14.52
C MET A 99 -10.02 3.51 13.44
N LYS A 100 -9.76 3.05 12.23
CA LYS A 100 -10.74 2.98 11.15
C LYS A 100 -11.03 1.52 10.80
N ALA A 101 -12.24 1.26 10.29
CA ALA A 101 -12.57 -0.06 9.77
C ALA A 101 -11.74 -0.37 8.53
N THR A 102 -11.28 -1.61 8.38
CA THR A 102 -10.54 -2.05 7.20
C THR A 102 -11.39 -2.02 5.92
N SER A 103 -12.72 -2.06 6.05
CA SER A 103 -13.67 -1.86 4.94
C SER A 103 -13.60 -0.45 4.32
N ALA A 104 -12.93 0.52 4.97
CA ALA A 104 -12.69 1.84 4.39
C ALA A 104 -11.51 1.86 3.40
N ILE A 105 -10.80 0.73 3.21
CA ILE A 105 -9.68 0.65 2.28
C ILE A 105 -10.21 0.48 0.86
N VAL A 106 -9.79 1.38 -0.02
CA VAL A 106 -10.06 1.35 -1.45
C VAL A 106 -8.75 1.49 -2.24
N GLY A 107 -8.77 1.20 -3.54
CA GLY A 107 -7.63 1.46 -4.42
C GLY A 107 -7.40 2.96 -4.62
N ALA A 108 -6.20 3.30 -5.14
CA ALA A 108 -5.75 4.71 -5.25
C ALA A 108 -6.65 5.58 -6.14
N PHE A 109 -7.38 4.97 -7.07
CA PHE A 109 -8.25 5.65 -8.04
C PHE A 109 -9.69 5.12 -8.01
N ASP A 110 -10.05 4.37 -6.96
CA ASP A 110 -11.41 3.87 -6.79
C ASP A 110 -12.33 4.98 -6.27
N ASP A 111 -13.61 4.85 -6.59
CA ASP A 111 -14.63 5.72 -6.03
C ASP A 111 -14.83 5.44 -4.52
N VAL A 112 -15.11 6.49 -3.77
CA VAL A 112 -15.60 6.35 -2.40
C VAL A 112 -17.11 6.12 -2.46
N VAL A 113 -17.51 4.89 -2.14
CA VAL A 113 -18.93 4.52 -2.12
C VAL A 113 -19.54 4.90 -0.76
N ILE A 114 -20.61 5.68 -0.79
CA ILE A 114 -21.37 6.15 0.36
C ILE A 114 -22.62 5.30 0.54
#